data_197a87088b25103b76f2b8775dce5da1
#
_entry.id   197a87088b25103b76f2b8775dce5da1
#
_cell.length_a   1.000
_cell.length_b   1.000
_cell.length_c   1.000
_cell.angle_alpha   90.00
_cell.angle_beta   90.00
_cell.angle_gamma   90.00
#
_symmetry.space_group_name_H-M   'P 1'
#
loop_
_entity.id
_entity.type
_entity.pdbx_description
1 polymer ?
#
loop_
_entity_poly.entity_id
_entity_poly.type
_entity_poly.pdbx_seq_one_letter_code
_entity_poly.pdbx_strand_id
1 'polypeptide(L)'
;ETLIGPLRGKNTHSILGYVHKPYPPIYAALCEKVGFNSSLLIRGIEGGVVPSLRQKGLMISYHKGVEKARVDIDPKLLGINSELRAIRLPKEFENGIEKDLLAEYTVNLGRSALSGESGMFYDGLVYSASLILWHIGKLKTLPSAAERVREVLNSGKALTRLG
;
A
#
# COMPACT_ATOMS: atom_id res chain seq x y z
N GLU A 1 -0.99 -3.43 18.90
CA GLU A 1 -0.53 -4.67 18.25
C GLU A 1 0.14 -4.41 16.90
N THR A 2 -0.37 -3.49 16.07
CA THR A 2 0.16 -3.18 14.73
C THR A 2 1.62 -2.72 14.71
N LEU A 3 2.17 -2.27 15.83
CA LEU A 3 3.54 -1.76 15.95
C LEU A 3 4.53 -2.77 16.55
N ILE A 4 4.08 -3.97 16.94
CA ILE A 4 4.96 -4.96 17.57
C ILE A 4 6.06 -5.44 16.62
N GLY A 5 5.75 -5.69 15.36
CA GLY A 5 6.70 -6.10 14.33
C GLY A 5 7.65 -7.19 14.79
N PRO A 6 7.26 -8.49 14.76
CA PRO A 6 8.06 -9.58 15.35
C PRO A 6 9.36 -9.83 14.61
N LEU A 7 9.43 -9.45 13.32
CA LEU A 7 10.63 -9.59 12.51
C LEU A 7 11.41 -8.28 12.46
N ARG A 8 12.73 -8.37 12.65
CA ARG A 8 13.65 -7.23 12.59
C ARG A 8 14.80 -7.54 11.64
N GLY A 9 15.09 -6.57 10.78
CA GLY A 9 16.25 -6.58 9.90
C GLY A 9 17.25 -5.50 10.31
N LYS A 10 18.34 -5.40 9.56
CA LYS A 10 19.31 -4.31 9.71
C LYS A 10 18.66 -2.93 9.53
N ASN A 11 17.74 -2.83 8.57
CA ASN A 11 16.87 -1.68 8.37
C ASN A 11 15.43 -2.18 8.35
N THR A 12 14.60 -1.62 9.22
CA THR A 12 13.18 -2.00 9.35
C THR A 12 12.32 -0.76 9.14
N HIS A 13 11.38 -0.86 8.21
CA HIS A 13 10.47 0.22 7.83
C HIS A 13 9.03 -0.19 8.15
N SER A 14 8.23 0.73 8.67
CA SER A 14 6.82 0.51 8.96
C SER A 14 5.95 1.24 7.95
N ILE A 15 4.89 0.58 7.48
CA ILE A 15 3.87 1.19 6.62
C ILE A 15 2.54 1.10 7.36
N LEU A 16 1.94 2.24 7.64
CA LEU A 16 0.74 2.33 8.48
C LEU A 16 -0.33 3.18 7.81
N GLY A 17 -1.56 2.75 7.94
CA GLY A 17 -2.71 3.56 7.59
C GLY A 17 -3.17 4.42 8.77
N TYR A 18 -3.85 5.54 8.49
CA TYR A 18 -4.51 6.35 9.50
C TYR A 18 -5.79 6.99 8.99
N VAL A 19 -6.71 7.29 9.91
CA VAL A 19 -7.97 7.98 9.62
C VAL A 19 -7.92 9.44 10.11
N HIS A 20 -7.55 9.64 11.35
CA HIS A 20 -7.65 10.94 12.02
C HIS A 20 -6.33 11.72 11.95
N LYS A 21 -6.42 13.01 11.65
CA LYS A 21 -5.27 13.93 11.47
C LYS A 21 -4.25 13.96 12.62
N PRO A 22 -4.62 13.81 13.91
CA PRO A 22 -3.64 13.84 15.01
C PRO A 22 -2.75 12.60 15.12
N TYR A 23 -3.13 11.46 14.50
CA TYR A 23 -2.42 10.18 14.70
C TYR A 23 -1.03 10.06 14.06
N PRO A 24 -0.74 10.63 12.88
CA PRO A 24 0.56 10.43 12.25
C PRO A 24 1.78 10.71 13.13
N PRO A 25 1.90 11.85 13.83
CA PRO A 25 3.06 12.09 14.68
C PRO A 25 3.14 11.11 15.87
N ILE A 26 1.99 10.67 16.39
CA ILE A 26 1.95 9.69 17.50
C ILE A 26 2.47 8.34 17.00
N TYR A 27 2.00 7.88 15.86
CA TYR A 27 2.47 6.62 15.25
C TYR A 27 3.96 6.68 14.89
N ALA A 28 4.45 7.81 14.37
CA ALA A 28 5.85 7.98 14.06
C ALA A 28 6.75 7.89 15.30
N ALA A 29 6.34 8.53 16.40
CA ALA A 29 7.05 8.46 17.69
C ALA A 29 7.04 7.03 18.28
N LEU A 30 5.92 6.32 18.18
CA LEU A 30 5.83 4.93 18.60
C LEU A 30 6.70 4.00 17.74
N CYS A 31 6.70 4.19 16.41
CA CYS A 31 7.57 3.44 15.49
C CYS A 31 9.05 3.63 15.85
N GLU A 32 9.47 4.85 16.14
CA GLU A 32 10.83 5.13 16.59
C GLU A 32 11.16 4.38 17.87
N LYS A 33 10.31 4.48 18.90
CA LYS A 33 10.50 3.80 20.20
C LYS A 33 10.59 2.29 20.09
N VAL A 34 9.85 1.67 19.18
CA VAL A 34 9.95 0.22 18.91
C VAL A 34 11.05 -0.15 17.93
N GLY A 35 11.86 0.82 17.49
CA GLY A 35 13.09 0.57 16.72
C GLY A 35 12.93 0.50 15.19
N PHE A 36 11.87 1.06 14.61
CA PHE A 36 11.78 1.24 13.17
C PHE A 36 12.68 2.40 12.70
N ASN A 37 13.41 2.19 11.61
CA ASN A 37 14.26 3.23 11.00
C ASN A 37 13.41 4.34 10.35
N SER A 38 12.27 3.98 9.77
CA SER A 38 11.33 4.93 9.21
C SER A 38 9.90 4.40 9.25
N SER A 39 8.94 5.31 9.09
CA SER A 39 7.54 4.98 8.95
C SER A 39 6.89 5.81 7.85
N LEU A 40 6.07 5.16 7.02
CA LEU A 40 5.22 5.80 6.03
C LEU A 40 3.77 5.74 6.53
N LEU A 41 3.19 6.89 6.78
CA LEU A 41 1.82 7.05 7.23
C LEU A 41 0.95 7.43 6.03
N ILE A 42 -0.03 6.60 5.71
CA ILE A 42 -0.89 6.77 4.53
C ILE A 42 -2.32 7.02 4.99
N ARG A 43 -2.95 8.06 4.48
CA ARG A 43 -4.39 8.27 4.64
C ARG A 43 -5.13 7.38 3.65
N GLY A 44 -5.20 6.11 3.97
CA GLY A 44 -5.81 5.10 3.12
C GLY A 44 -7.33 4.97 3.32
N ILE A 45 -7.93 4.08 2.55
CA ILE A 45 -9.35 3.75 2.64
C ILE A 45 -9.60 3.14 4.01
N GLU A 46 -10.53 3.72 4.76
CA GLU A 46 -10.94 3.26 6.10
C GLU A 46 -9.78 3.04 7.07
N GLY A 47 -8.71 3.83 6.89
CA GLY A 47 -7.51 3.71 7.71
C GLY A 47 -6.55 2.60 7.28
N GLY A 48 -6.80 1.93 6.18
CA GLY A 48 -5.88 0.98 5.57
C GLY A 48 -4.67 1.64 4.92
N VAL A 49 -3.74 0.82 4.43
CA VAL A 49 -2.51 1.28 3.79
C VAL A 49 -2.65 1.52 2.28
N VAL A 50 -3.79 1.20 1.69
CA VAL A 50 -4.07 1.42 0.28
C VAL A 50 -4.84 2.73 0.12
N PRO A 51 -4.31 3.73 -0.60
CA PRO A 51 -5.04 4.97 -0.87
C PRO A 51 -6.22 4.76 -1.81
N SER A 52 -7.08 5.77 -1.92
CA SER A 52 -8.16 5.76 -2.90
C SER A 52 -7.63 5.68 -4.33
N LEU A 53 -8.12 4.73 -5.13
CA LEU A 53 -7.77 4.61 -6.54
C LEU A 53 -8.37 5.74 -7.41
N ARG A 54 -9.30 6.52 -6.86
CA ARG A 54 -10.01 7.60 -7.54
C ARG A 54 -9.64 9.00 -7.05
N GLN A 55 -9.48 9.15 -5.74
CA GLN A 55 -9.33 10.46 -5.10
C GLN A 55 -7.87 10.69 -4.69
N LYS A 56 -7.46 11.96 -4.69
CA LYS A 56 -6.19 12.38 -4.10
C LYS A 56 -6.14 11.96 -2.63
N GLY A 57 -4.99 11.48 -2.21
CA GLY A 57 -4.69 11.07 -0.85
C GLY A 57 -3.54 11.88 -0.27
N LEU A 58 -3.14 11.52 0.95
CA LEU A 58 -2.02 12.13 1.65
C LEU A 58 -1.15 11.01 2.24
N MET A 59 0.16 11.14 2.08
CA MET A 59 1.14 10.34 2.81
C MET A 59 2.15 11.23 3.53
N ILE A 60 2.67 10.72 4.64
CA ILE A 60 3.68 11.41 5.44
C ILE A 60 4.80 10.44 5.74
N SER A 61 6.02 10.81 5.34
CA SER A 61 7.23 10.02 5.56
C SER A 61 7.97 10.53 6.79
N TYR A 62 8.27 9.62 7.71
CA TYR A 62 9.07 9.90 8.91
C TYR A 62 10.33 9.05 8.92
N HIS A 63 11.44 9.64 9.38
CA HIS A 63 12.68 8.93 9.66
C HIS A 63 13.09 9.23 11.11
N LYS A 64 13.30 8.20 11.90
CA LYS A 64 13.61 8.33 13.34
C LYS A 64 12.67 9.32 14.03
N GLY A 65 11.38 9.12 13.89
CA GLY A 65 10.32 9.95 14.47
C GLY A 65 10.16 11.37 13.88
N VAL A 66 11.05 11.81 13.01
CA VAL A 66 11.03 13.16 12.42
C VAL A 66 10.36 13.14 11.05
N GLU A 67 9.37 14.03 10.84
CA GLU A 67 8.73 14.22 9.53
C GLU A 67 9.76 14.68 8.49
N LYS A 68 9.89 13.96 7.38
CA LYS A 68 10.79 14.26 6.27
C LYS A 68 10.07 14.78 5.04
N ALA A 69 8.87 14.26 4.79
CA ALA A 69 8.05 14.69 3.66
C ALA A 69 6.57 14.48 3.96
N ARG A 70 5.76 15.41 3.48
CA ARG A 70 4.30 15.36 3.45
C ARG A 70 3.89 15.57 2.01
N VAL A 71 3.26 14.58 1.40
CA VAL A 71 3.03 14.53 -0.03
C VAL A 71 1.57 14.23 -0.33
N ASP A 72 0.94 15.12 -1.10
CA ASP A 72 -0.34 14.81 -1.72
C ASP A 72 -0.09 13.84 -2.88
N ILE A 73 -0.81 12.71 -2.84
CA ILE A 73 -0.69 11.65 -3.82
C ILE A 73 -1.92 11.63 -4.73
N ASP A 74 -1.69 11.68 -6.03
CA ASP A 74 -2.74 11.61 -7.04
C ASP A 74 -2.57 10.30 -7.83
N PRO A 75 -3.58 9.38 -7.80
CA PRO A 75 -3.50 8.12 -8.55
C PRO A 75 -3.29 8.34 -10.05
N LYS A 76 -3.80 9.43 -10.61
CA LYS A 76 -3.63 9.75 -12.03
C LYS A 76 -2.17 9.97 -12.41
N LEU A 77 -1.35 10.53 -11.52
CA LEU A 77 0.09 10.69 -11.75
C LEU A 77 0.83 9.34 -11.82
N LEU A 78 0.21 8.30 -11.30
CA LEU A 78 0.72 6.93 -11.37
C LEU A 78 0.06 6.11 -12.51
N GLY A 79 -0.72 6.77 -13.39
CA GLY A 79 -1.44 6.12 -14.48
C GLY A 79 -2.62 5.27 -14.01
N ILE A 80 -3.16 5.53 -12.82
CA ILE A 80 -4.33 4.84 -12.26
C ILE A 80 -5.57 5.72 -12.51
N ASN A 81 -6.51 5.21 -13.30
CA ASN A 81 -7.75 5.88 -13.67
C ASN A 81 -8.95 5.01 -13.29
N SER A 82 -9.35 5.03 -12.03
CA SER A 82 -10.46 4.24 -11.52
C SER A 82 -11.69 5.12 -11.23
N GLU A 83 -12.86 4.64 -11.60
CA GLU A 83 -14.15 5.22 -11.20
C GLU A 83 -14.51 4.88 -9.77
N LEU A 84 -13.91 3.85 -9.20
CA LEU A 84 -14.13 3.39 -7.84
C LEU A 84 -13.00 3.82 -6.93
N ARG A 85 -13.34 4.20 -5.70
CA ARG A 85 -12.33 4.56 -4.68
C ARG A 85 -11.63 3.36 -4.07
N ALA A 86 -12.32 2.22 -4.03
CA ALA A 86 -11.83 0.97 -3.44
C ALA A 86 -12.40 -0.21 -4.20
N ILE A 87 -11.74 -1.36 -4.06
CA ILE A 87 -12.21 -2.64 -4.55
C ILE A 87 -13.53 -2.96 -3.86
N ARG A 88 -14.55 -3.31 -4.64
CA ARG A 88 -15.83 -3.75 -4.11
C ARG A 88 -15.87 -5.26 -4.05
N LEU A 89 -16.45 -5.78 -2.99
CA LEU A 89 -16.82 -7.18 -2.94
C LEU A 89 -17.96 -7.44 -3.95
N PRO A 90 -17.98 -8.60 -4.61
CA PRO A 90 -19.12 -9.04 -5.40
C PRO A 90 -20.40 -9.07 -4.57
N LYS A 91 -21.54 -8.85 -5.22
CA LYS A 91 -22.86 -8.78 -4.54
C LYS A 91 -23.22 -10.05 -3.78
N GLU A 92 -22.76 -11.20 -4.25
CA GLU A 92 -22.95 -12.48 -3.59
C GLU A 92 -22.36 -12.53 -2.17
N PHE A 93 -21.38 -11.66 -1.87
CA PHE A 93 -20.79 -11.55 -0.54
C PHE A 93 -21.42 -10.46 0.35
N GLU A 94 -22.37 -9.66 -0.16
CA GLU A 94 -23.01 -8.58 0.61
C GLU A 94 -23.95 -9.10 1.71
N ASN A 95 -24.56 -10.29 1.54
CA ASN A 95 -25.60 -10.85 2.42
C ASN A 95 -25.11 -11.93 3.39
N GLY A 96 -23.82 -12.12 3.49
CA GLY A 96 -23.20 -13.13 4.35
C GLY A 96 -22.01 -13.76 3.65
N ILE A 97 -20.87 -13.68 4.29
CA ILE A 97 -19.62 -14.14 3.70
C ILE A 97 -19.35 -15.56 4.19
N GLU A 98 -19.43 -16.52 3.29
CA GLU A 98 -18.76 -17.79 3.50
C GLU A 98 -17.25 -17.52 3.41
N LYS A 99 -16.55 -17.66 4.55
CA LYS A 99 -15.16 -17.20 4.70
C LYS A 99 -14.20 -17.85 3.71
N ASP A 100 -14.42 -19.13 3.41
CA ASP A 100 -13.56 -19.89 2.51
C ASP A 100 -13.71 -19.42 1.05
N LEU A 101 -14.94 -19.14 0.62
CA LEU A 101 -15.20 -18.58 -0.71
C LEU A 101 -14.60 -17.18 -0.88
N LEU A 102 -14.67 -16.33 0.14
CA LEU A 102 -14.04 -15.01 0.10
C LEU A 102 -12.52 -15.12 0.05
N ALA A 103 -11.95 -16.04 0.82
CA ALA A 103 -10.50 -16.28 0.81
C ALA A 103 -10.04 -16.75 -0.59
N GLU A 104 -10.72 -17.73 -1.16
CA GLU A 104 -10.41 -18.23 -2.51
C GLU A 104 -10.55 -17.12 -3.57
N TYR A 105 -11.64 -16.37 -3.54
CA TYR A 105 -11.86 -15.23 -4.43
C TYR A 105 -10.72 -14.22 -4.33
N THR A 106 -10.34 -13.84 -3.12
CA THR A 106 -9.28 -12.85 -2.89
C THR A 106 -7.91 -13.36 -3.33
N VAL A 107 -7.60 -14.63 -3.09
CA VAL A 107 -6.36 -15.27 -3.54
C VAL A 107 -6.29 -15.28 -5.06
N ASN A 108 -7.37 -15.64 -5.75
CA ASN A 108 -7.41 -15.68 -7.21
C ASN A 108 -7.18 -14.30 -7.81
N LEU A 109 -7.83 -13.26 -7.30
CA LEU A 109 -7.60 -11.87 -7.73
C LEU A 109 -6.18 -11.38 -7.43
N GLY A 110 -5.62 -11.75 -6.28
CA GLY A 110 -4.25 -11.42 -5.92
C GLY A 110 -3.24 -12.07 -6.87
N ARG A 111 -3.41 -13.36 -7.18
CA ARG A 111 -2.55 -14.09 -8.13
C ARG A 111 -2.65 -13.51 -9.54
N SER A 112 -3.86 -13.19 -10.00
CA SER A 112 -4.12 -12.53 -11.28
C SER A 112 -3.37 -11.20 -11.37
N ALA A 113 -3.47 -10.35 -10.36
CA ALA A 113 -2.76 -9.08 -10.31
C ALA A 113 -1.21 -9.26 -10.28
N LEU A 114 -0.71 -10.26 -9.55
CA LEU A 114 0.72 -10.58 -9.50
C LEU A 114 1.26 -11.16 -10.82
N SER A 115 0.39 -11.72 -11.67
CA SER A 115 0.74 -12.17 -13.03
C SER A 115 0.71 -11.04 -14.07
N GLY A 116 0.35 -9.81 -13.66
CA GLY A 116 0.28 -8.65 -14.54
C GLY A 116 -1.09 -8.40 -15.17
N GLU A 117 -2.11 -9.13 -14.76
CA GLU A 117 -3.47 -8.92 -15.26
C GLU A 117 -4.07 -7.62 -14.73
N SER A 118 -4.52 -6.76 -15.66
CA SER A 118 -5.04 -5.44 -15.33
C SER A 118 -6.35 -5.52 -14.53
N GLY A 119 -6.51 -4.61 -13.58
CA GLY A 119 -7.71 -4.51 -12.74
C GLY A 119 -7.45 -3.74 -11.47
N MET A 120 -8.46 -3.61 -10.62
CA MET A 120 -8.35 -2.81 -9.40
C MET A 120 -7.34 -3.36 -8.40
N PHE A 121 -7.16 -4.70 -8.32
CA PHE A 121 -6.13 -5.32 -7.49
C PHE A 121 -4.72 -5.00 -8.00
N TYR A 122 -4.53 -5.08 -9.32
CA TYR A 122 -3.29 -4.67 -9.98
C TYR A 122 -2.97 -3.20 -9.70
N ASP A 123 -3.94 -2.30 -9.89
CA ASP A 123 -3.78 -0.87 -9.61
C ASP A 123 -3.47 -0.62 -8.13
N GLY A 124 -4.11 -1.35 -7.22
CA GLY A 124 -3.83 -1.29 -5.78
C GLY A 124 -2.40 -1.71 -5.45
N LEU A 125 -1.88 -2.78 -6.08
CA LEU A 125 -0.48 -3.21 -5.93
C LEU A 125 0.48 -2.17 -6.51
N VAL A 126 0.22 -1.65 -7.72
CA VAL A 126 1.03 -0.59 -8.33
C VAL A 126 1.11 0.61 -7.40
N TYR A 127 -0.05 1.05 -6.88
CA TYR A 127 -0.11 2.21 -5.99
C TYR A 127 0.71 1.99 -4.72
N SER A 128 0.37 0.97 -3.95
CA SER A 128 0.97 0.72 -2.63
C SER A 128 2.48 0.45 -2.74
N ALA A 129 2.91 -0.39 -3.68
CA ALA A 129 4.32 -0.70 -3.86
C ALA A 129 5.13 0.52 -4.32
N SER A 130 4.54 1.41 -5.13
CA SER A 130 5.19 2.65 -5.56
C SER A 130 5.47 3.59 -4.41
N LEU A 131 4.50 3.76 -3.50
CA LEU A 131 4.68 4.58 -2.30
C LEU A 131 5.79 4.03 -1.41
N ILE A 132 5.86 2.70 -1.25
CA ILE A 132 6.87 2.02 -0.46
C ILE A 132 8.26 2.21 -1.08
N LEU A 133 8.42 1.95 -2.39
CA LEU A 133 9.70 2.10 -3.09
C LEU A 133 10.23 3.53 -3.04
N TRP A 134 9.35 4.51 -3.16
CA TRP A 134 9.69 5.91 -2.98
C TRP A 134 10.12 6.21 -1.54
N HIS A 135 9.36 5.76 -0.54
CA HIS A 135 9.65 6.01 0.88
C HIS A 135 11.00 5.45 1.32
N ILE A 136 11.34 4.23 0.89
CA ILE A 136 12.63 3.60 1.24
C ILE A 136 13.79 4.07 0.34
N GLY A 137 13.56 5.05 -0.52
CA GLY A 137 14.59 5.68 -1.36
C GLY A 137 15.10 4.81 -2.53
N LYS A 138 14.36 3.76 -2.90
CA LYS A 138 14.73 2.91 -4.06
C LYS A 138 14.47 3.61 -5.39
N LEU A 139 13.44 4.43 -5.45
CA LEU A 139 13.09 5.25 -6.62
C LEU A 139 12.92 6.71 -6.18
N LYS A 140 13.33 7.65 -7.05
CA LYS A 140 13.34 9.09 -6.73
C LYS A 140 11.96 9.74 -6.88
N THR A 141 11.12 9.23 -7.76
CA THR A 141 9.78 9.78 -8.03
C THR A 141 8.72 8.69 -7.98
N LEU A 142 7.48 9.09 -7.66
CA LEU A 142 6.35 8.16 -7.66
C LEU A 142 6.04 7.59 -9.05
N PRO A 143 6.06 8.39 -10.15
CA PRO A 143 5.87 7.83 -11.49
C PRO A 143 6.91 6.76 -11.84
N SER A 144 8.21 7.02 -11.60
CA SER A 144 9.25 6.01 -11.88
C SER A 144 9.10 4.75 -11.01
N ALA A 145 8.61 4.91 -9.79
CA ALA A 145 8.28 3.77 -8.93
C ALA A 145 7.12 2.95 -9.50
N ALA A 146 6.06 3.61 -10.00
CA ALA A 146 4.92 2.95 -10.61
C ALA A 146 5.30 2.18 -11.88
N GLU A 147 6.14 2.77 -12.74
CA GLU A 147 6.69 2.10 -13.92
C GLU A 147 7.45 0.82 -13.51
N ARG A 148 8.33 0.94 -12.52
CA ARG A 148 9.11 -0.20 -12.04
C ARG A 148 8.24 -1.32 -11.47
N VAL A 149 7.18 -0.97 -10.73
CA VAL A 149 6.24 -1.98 -10.20
C VAL A 149 5.52 -2.68 -11.36
N ARG A 150 5.04 -1.92 -12.36
CA ARG A 150 4.39 -2.51 -13.54
C ARG A 150 5.31 -3.45 -14.31
N GLU A 151 6.56 -3.08 -14.53
CA GLU A 151 7.54 -3.98 -15.15
C GLU A 151 7.66 -5.32 -14.42
N VAL A 152 7.73 -5.29 -13.08
CA VAL A 152 7.85 -6.49 -12.26
C VAL A 152 6.59 -7.35 -12.32
N LEU A 153 5.41 -6.73 -12.23
CA LEU A 153 4.12 -7.44 -12.32
C LEU A 153 3.93 -8.06 -13.71
N ASN A 154 4.11 -7.25 -14.78
CA ASN A 154 3.90 -7.69 -16.16
C ASN A 154 4.91 -8.76 -16.61
N SER A 155 6.07 -8.85 -15.98
CA SER A 155 7.05 -9.92 -16.25
C SER A 155 6.73 -11.23 -15.53
N GLY A 156 5.70 -11.29 -14.69
CA GLY A 156 5.36 -12.45 -13.89
C GLY A 156 6.33 -12.77 -12.74
N LYS A 157 7.40 -11.98 -12.58
CA LYS A 157 8.42 -12.20 -11.53
C LYS A 157 7.85 -12.09 -10.11
N ALA A 158 6.83 -11.25 -9.91
CA ALA A 158 6.18 -11.11 -8.63
C ALA A 158 5.45 -12.40 -8.24
N LEU A 159 4.70 -13.01 -9.16
CA LEU A 159 4.01 -14.28 -8.94
C LEU A 159 4.99 -15.42 -8.72
N THR A 160 6.05 -15.51 -9.55
CA THR A 160 7.10 -16.55 -9.38
C THR A 160 7.78 -16.48 -8.00
N ARG A 161 7.88 -15.31 -7.41
CA ARG A 161 8.47 -15.12 -6.07
C ARG A 161 7.56 -15.57 -4.94
N LEU A 162 6.27 -15.61 -5.19
CA LEU A 162 5.27 -16.08 -4.21
C LEU A 162 5.31 -17.61 -4.02
N GLY A 163 5.75 -18.33 -5.02
CA GLY A 163 5.89 -19.80 -5.03
C GLY A 163 5.14 -20.39 -6.19
#